data_15c678615d626401606926965f6cac7e
#
_entry.id   15c678615d626401606926965f6cac7e
#
_cell.length_a   1.000
_cell.length_b   1.000
_cell.length_c   1.000
_cell.angle_alpha   90.00
_cell.angle_beta   90.00
_cell.angle_gamma   90.00
#
_symmetry.space_group_name_H-M   'P 1'
#
loop_
_entity.id
_entity.type
_entity.pdbx_description
1 polymer ?
#
loop_
_entity_poly.entity_id
_entity_poly.type
_entity_poly.pdbx_seq_one_letter_code
_entity_poly.pdbx_strand_id
1 'polypeptide(L)'
;MAVTQGKTREDLRKAIGRNLGKMLTGTTSGSGSTTTAVDATLFGGDDEYIGSYVRFTSGDNDGSVRRITDYTSSTGTMTFAAVGATVAGSTTYELWRDQFDPQVVDEFINQSIWEITGKYFDPEENVDLHTDRINARLEIPSEIAMIQDVFYRNKFTSKELLSCDSVFDETVDSDFTVSVDSEDYKRG
;
A
#
# COMPACT_ATOMS: atom_id res chain seq x y z
N MET A 1 23.73 -0.15 4.64
CA MET A 1 22.57 0.74 4.73
C MET A 1 21.38 -0.07 5.22
N ALA A 2 20.71 0.35 6.29
CA ALA A 2 19.50 -0.30 6.71
C ALA A 2 18.40 0.05 5.71
N VAL A 3 17.82 -0.95 5.04
CA VAL A 3 16.65 -0.76 4.19
C VAL A 3 15.53 -0.31 5.13
N THR A 4 15.10 0.93 5.01
CA THR A 4 13.95 1.46 5.74
C THR A 4 12.74 0.70 5.20
N GLN A 5 12.17 -0.20 6.00
CA GLN A 5 10.95 -0.91 5.64
C GLN A 5 9.86 0.12 5.29
N GLY A 6 9.30 0.00 4.09
CA GLY A 6 8.26 0.92 3.64
C GLY A 6 7.07 0.92 4.60
N LYS A 7 6.41 2.06 4.76
CA LYS A 7 5.18 2.17 5.54
C LYS A 7 4.07 1.38 4.87
N THR A 8 3.38 0.55 5.63
CA THR A 8 2.20 -0.16 5.14
C THR A 8 0.98 0.78 5.08
N ARG A 9 -0.05 0.38 4.33
CA ARG A 9 -1.33 1.11 4.33
C ARG A 9 -1.93 1.22 5.73
N GLU A 10 -1.78 0.18 6.55
CA GLU A 10 -2.21 0.17 7.94
C GLU A 10 -1.46 1.24 8.77
N ASP A 11 -0.14 1.36 8.60
CA ASP A 11 0.65 2.37 9.29
C ASP A 11 0.21 3.79 8.92
N LEU A 12 -0.09 4.03 7.64
CA LEU A 12 -0.60 5.31 7.15
C LEU A 12 -1.98 5.61 7.73
N ARG A 13 -2.89 4.65 7.71
CA ARG A 13 -4.23 4.79 8.30
C ARG A 13 -4.13 5.12 9.80
N LYS A 14 -3.32 4.36 10.55
CA LYS A 14 -3.09 4.61 11.98
C LYS A 14 -2.48 5.99 12.23
N ALA A 15 -1.54 6.43 11.41
CA ALA A 15 -0.95 7.76 11.51
C ALA A 15 -2.00 8.87 11.29
N ILE A 16 -2.84 8.72 10.26
CA ILE A 16 -3.94 9.67 9.99
C ILE A 16 -4.91 9.71 11.16
N GLY A 17 -5.39 8.56 11.64
CA GLY A 17 -6.34 8.49 12.74
C GLY A 17 -5.83 9.09 14.04
N ARG A 18 -4.55 8.89 14.36
CA ARG A 18 -3.89 9.49 15.51
C ARG A 18 -3.74 11.00 15.37
N ASN A 19 -3.31 11.48 14.20
CA ASN A 19 -3.15 12.92 13.95
C ASN A 19 -4.47 13.67 14.00
N LEU A 20 -5.57 13.02 13.58
CA LEU A 20 -6.92 13.58 13.72
C LEU A 20 -7.45 13.48 15.16
N GLY A 21 -6.81 12.71 16.04
CA GLY A 21 -7.31 12.44 17.40
C GLY A 21 -8.64 11.67 17.43
N LYS A 22 -8.95 10.93 16.35
CA LYS A 22 -10.23 10.24 16.16
C LYS A 22 -10.13 8.72 16.20
N MET A 23 -8.95 8.18 16.43
CA MET A 23 -8.72 6.74 16.48
C MET A 23 -8.18 6.30 17.84
N LEU A 24 -8.78 5.25 18.38
CA LEU A 24 -8.28 4.49 19.52
C LEU A 24 -7.93 3.07 19.04
N THR A 25 -6.97 2.44 19.70
CA THR A 25 -6.66 1.03 19.49
C THR A 25 -6.95 0.28 20.78
N GLY A 26 -7.54 -0.91 20.66
CA GLY A 26 -7.86 -1.77 21.80
C GLY A 26 -7.65 -3.23 21.49
N THR A 27 -7.86 -4.03 22.51
CA THR A 27 -7.86 -5.49 22.44
C THR A 27 -9.03 -6.01 23.26
N THR A 28 -9.85 -6.87 22.66
CA THR A 28 -10.98 -7.47 23.36
C THR A 28 -10.50 -8.25 24.58
N SER A 29 -11.12 -8.00 25.72
CA SER A 29 -10.78 -8.67 27.00
C SER A 29 -11.57 -9.95 27.23
N GLY A 30 -12.69 -10.12 26.51
CA GLY A 30 -13.60 -11.27 26.63
C GLY A 30 -14.12 -11.73 25.28
N SER A 31 -14.70 -12.93 25.28
CA SER A 31 -15.40 -13.45 24.10
C SER A 31 -16.69 -12.68 23.89
N GLY A 32 -16.85 -12.15 22.68
CA GLY A 32 -18.12 -11.57 22.22
C GLY A 32 -18.96 -12.59 21.46
N SER A 33 -19.69 -12.10 20.47
CA SER A 33 -20.47 -12.89 19.53
C SER A 33 -20.18 -12.43 18.10
N THR A 34 -20.98 -12.82 17.13
CA THR A 34 -20.93 -12.26 15.78
C THR A 34 -21.41 -10.80 15.73
N THR A 35 -22.11 -10.32 16.75
CA THR A 35 -22.68 -8.96 16.80
C THR A 35 -22.16 -8.11 17.96
N THR A 36 -21.29 -8.66 18.79
CA THR A 36 -20.76 -7.97 19.97
C THR A 36 -19.26 -8.19 20.12
N ALA A 37 -18.54 -7.19 20.64
CA ALA A 37 -17.16 -7.29 21.10
C ALA A 37 -17.07 -6.72 22.52
N VAL A 38 -16.29 -7.37 23.38
CA VAL A 38 -16.15 -6.99 24.79
C VAL A 38 -14.71 -6.53 25.06
N ASP A 39 -14.58 -5.29 25.52
CA ASP A 39 -13.31 -4.76 26.02
C ASP A 39 -13.55 -4.00 27.32
N ALA A 40 -13.32 -4.66 28.45
CA ALA A 40 -13.48 -4.08 29.79
C ALA A 40 -12.50 -2.94 30.08
N THR A 41 -11.51 -2.71 29.22
CA THR A 41 -10.55 -1.59 29.36
C THR A 41 -10.94 -0.37 28.55
N LEU A 42 -11.98 -0.47 27.70
CA LEU A 42 -12.47 0.66 26.91
C LEU A 42 -13.30 1.59 27.83
N PHE A 43 -12.71 2.75 28.12
CA PHE A 43 -13.36 3.77 28.93
C PHE A 43 -14.28 4.66 28.09
N GLY A 44 -15.46 4.92 28.61
CA GLY A 44 -16.44 5.82 28.01
C GLY A 44 -17.73 5.82 28.80
N GLY A 45 -18.59 6.80 28.56
CA GLY A 45 -19.98 6.79 29.06
C GLY A 45 -20.80 5.75 28.28
N ASP A 46 -21.98 5.39 28.83
CA ASP A 46 -22.97 4.61 28.08
C ASP A 46 -23.28 5.34 26.77
N ASP A 47 -23.41 4.59 25.71
CA ASP A 47 -23.70 5.08 24.34
C ASP A 47 -22.63 6.00 23.71
N GLU A 48 -21.49 6.25 24.38
CA GLU A 48 -20.47 7.20 23.88
C GLU A 48 -19.94 6.84 22.48
N TYR A 49 -19.92 5.57 22.14
CA TYR A 49 -19.35 5.11 20.86
C TYR A 49 -20.40 4.81 19.79
N ILE A 50 -21.68 5.13 20.03
CA ILE A 50 -22.72 4.99 19.01
C ILE A 50 -22.36 5.82 17.79
N GLY A 51 -22.44 5.19 16.61
CA GLY A 51 -22.10 5.84 15.34
C GLY A 51 -20.62 5.81 14.95
N SER A 52 -19.72 5.47 15.88
CA SER A 52 -18.32 5.17 15.62
C SER A 52 -18.16 3.86 14.85
N TYR A 53 -16.98 3.65 14.26
CA TYR A 53 -16.68 2.41 13.55
C TYR A 53 -15.64 1.60 14.30
N VAL A 54 -15.85 0.30 14.39
CA VAL A 54 -14.86 -0.69 14.83
C VAL A 54 -14.31 -1.42 13.61
N ARG A 55 -12.99 -1.50 13.51
CA ARG A 55 -12.26 -2.32 12.54
C ARG A 55 -11.45 -3.36 13.29
N PHE A 56 -11.68 -4.61 13.02
CA PHE A 56 -10.85 -5.69 13.56
C PHE A 56 -9.54 -5.79 12.79
N THR A 57 -8.44 -5.97 13.53
CA THR A 57 -7.07 -6.02 12.98
C THR A 57 -6.36 -7.33 13.30
N SER A 58 -7.11 -8.32 13.82
CA SER A 58 -6.64 -9.69 14.02
C SER A 58 -7.80 -10.67 14.16
N GLY A 59 -7.49 -11.96 14.16
CA GLY A 59 -8.47 -13.05 14.28
C GLY A 59 -9.26 -13.29 13.00
N ASP A 60 -10.32 -14.11 13.12
CA ASP A 60 -11.14 -14.53 11.96
C ASP A 60 -11.93 -13.39 11.30
N ASN A 61 -12.06 -12.26 11.99
CA ASN A 61 -12.74 -11.06 11.49
C ASN A 61 -11.74 -9.97 11.03
N ASP A 62 -10.46 -10.28 10.84
CA ASP A 62 -9.47 -9.30 10.40
C ASP A 62 -9.93 -8.57 9.14
N GLY A 63 -9.76 -7.25 9.13
CA GLY A 63 -10.19 -6.36 8.05
C GLY A 63 -11.68 -5.99 8.08
N SER A 64 -12.52 -6.66 8.85
CA SER A 64 -13.95 -6.35 8.96
C SER A 64 -14.18 -5.02 9.66
N VAL A 65 -15.02 -4.18 9.06
CA VAL A 65 -15.44 -2.88 9.61
C VAL A 65 -16.92 -2.90 9.89
N ARG A 66 -17.32 -2.41 11.07
CA ARG A 66 -18.72 -2.31 11.47
C ARG A 66 -18.99 -1.00 12.20
N ARG A 67 -20.16 -0.43 11.96
CA ARG A 67 -20.64 0.72 12.72
C ARG A 67 -21.23 0.24 14.05
N ILE A 68 -20.85 0.91 15.14
CA ILE A 68 -21.36 0.62 16.48
C ILE A 68 -22.76 1.20 16.59
N THR A 69 -23.70 0.37 17.03
CA THR A 69 -25.11 0.70 17.22
C THR A 69 -25.48 0.88 18.68
N ASP A 70 -24.67 0.31 19.58
CA ASP A 70 -24.89 0.38 21.02
C ASP A 70 -23.56 0.16 21.75
N TYR A 71 -23.38 0.81 22.92
CA TYR A 71 -22.23 0.63 23.80
C TYR A 71 -22.65 0.62 25.25
N THR A 72 -22.35 -0.46 25.96
CA THR A 72 -22.61 -0.62 27.38
C THR A 72 -21.32 -0.43 28.17
N SER A 73 -21.20 0.68 28.86
CA SER A 73 -19.96 1.08 29.58
C SER A 73 -19.60 0.15 30.72
N SER A 74 -20.60 -0.39 31.44
CA SER A 74 -20.40 -1.25 32.62
C SER A 74 -19.67 -2.56 32.28
N THR A 75 -19.79 -3.04 31.05
CA THR A 75 -19.15 -4.28 30.54
C THR A 75 -18.12 -4.03 29.47
N GLY A 76 -18.01 -2.81 28.93
CA GLY A 76 -17.19 -2.49 27.78
C GLY A 76 -17.67 -3.18 26.52
N THR A 77 -18.99 -3.40 26.38
CA THR A 77 -19.57 -4.15 25.26
C THR A 77 -19.98 -3.21 24.13
N MET A 78 -19.37 -3.40 22.96
CA MET A 78 -19.76 -2.77 21.71
C MET A 78 -20.70 -3.69 20.95
N THR A 79 -21.85 -3.17 20.48
CA THR A 79 -22.82 -3.90 19.65
C THR A 79 -22.81 -3.32 18.23
N PHE A 80 -22.86 -4.19 17.23
CA PHE A 80 -22.78 -3.83 15.80
C PHE A 80 -23.48 -4.87 14.92
N ALA A 81 -23.63 -4.59 13.63
CA ALA A 81 -24.14 -5.55 12.66
C ALA A 81 -23.20 -6.77 12.53
N ALA A 82 -23.75 -7.94 12.29
CA ALA A 82 -23.02 -9.20 12.30
C ALA A 82 -21.75 -9.19 11.43
N VAL A 83 -20.69 -9.75 11.99
CA VAL A 83 -19.43 -10.10 11.30
C VAL A 83 -19.42 -11.59 10.93
N GLY A 84 -18.42 -12.01 10.14
CA GLY A 84 -18.35 -13.37 9.61
C GLY A 84 -18.15 -14.47 10.64
N ALA A 85 -17.50 -14.17 11.77
CA ALA A 85 -17.21 -15.12 12.84
C ALA A 85 -17.40 -14.48 14.22
N THR A 86 -17.49 -15.31 15.26
CA THR A 86 -17.53 -14.84 16.64
C THR A 86 -16.25 -14.06 16.98
N VAL A 87 -16.42 -12.91 17.62
CA VAL A 87 -15.27 -12.11 18.09
C VAL A 87 -14.69 -12.80 19.33
N ALA A 88 -13.48 -13.33 19.16
CA ALA A 88 -12.76 -13.98 20.26
C ALA A 88 -12.15 -12.94 21.22
N GLY A 89 -11.85 -13.38 22.45
CA GLY A 89 -10.98 -12.61 23.36
C GLY A 89 -9.59 -12.44 22.74
N SER A 90 -8.91 -11.36 23.09
CA SER A 90 -7.59 -10.98 22.56
C SER A 90 -7.56 -10.60 21.08
N THR A 91 -8.73 -10.32 20.47
CA THR A 91 -8.80 -9.73 19.13
C THR A 91 -8.45 -8.25 19.19
N THR A 92 -7.48 -7.82 18.40
CA THR A 92 -7.12 -6.41 18.29
C THR A 92 -8.07 -5.66 17.36
N TYR A 93 -8.30 -4.40 17.69
CA TYR A 93 -9.19 -3.55 16.89
C TYR A 93 -8.76 -2.09 16.90
N GLU A 94 -9.25 -1.35 15.89
CA GLU A 94 -9.22 0.11 15.79
C GLU A 94 -10.65 0.62 16.00
N LEU A 95 -10.83 1.60 16.88
CA LEU A 95 -12.09 2.31 17.11
C LEU A 95 -11.97 3.72 16.53
N TRP A 96 -12.79 4.03 15.52
CA TRP A 96 -12.81 5.30 14.82
C TRP A 96 -14.03 6.12 15.25
N ARG A 97 -13.78 7.25 15.87
CA ARG A 97 -14.81 8.12 16.43
C ARG A 97 -15.45 9.02 15.37
N ASP A 98 -16.62 9.55 15.71
CA ASP A 98 -17.31 10.63 14.99
C ASP A 98 -17.54 10.35 13.51
N GLN A 99 -17.98 9.16 13.17
CA GLN A 99 -18.36 8.76 11.80
C GLN A 99 -17.18 8.71 10.81
N PHE A 100 -15.93 8.75 11.27
CA PHE A 100 -14.79 8.47 10.41
C PHE A 100 -14.75 6.99 10.04
N ASP A 101 -15.18 6.68 8.81
CA ASP A 101 -15.15 5.30 8.30
C ASP A 101 -13.71 4.95 7.86
N PRO A 102 -13.06 3.95 8.49
CA PRO A 102 -11.72 3.54 8.11
C PRO A 102 -11.61 2.99 6.68
N GLN A 103 -12.71 2.53 6.06
CA GLN A 103 -12.72 2.11 4.66
C GLN A 103 -12.54 3.32 3.74
N VAL A 104 -13.26 4.40 4.02
CA VAL A 104 -13.12 5.66 3.27
C VAL A 104 -11.70 6.23 3.41
N VAL A 105 -11.11 6.12 4.61
CA VAL A 105 -9.70 6.52 4.82
C VAL A 105 -8.76 5.66 3.97
N ASP A 106 -8.97 4.35 3.91
CA ASP A 106 -8.18 3.45 3.06
C ASP A 106 -8.33 3.78 1.56
N GLU A 107 -9.54 4.18 1.11
CA GLU A 107 -9.78 4.63 -0.26
C GLU A 107 -9.00 5.91 -0.59
N PHE A 108 -9.03 6.90 0.30
CA PHE A 108 -8.25 8.13 0.12
C PHE A 108 -6.74 7.87 0.11
N ILE A 109 -6.24 6.97 0.96
CA ILE A 109 -4.82 6.56 0.92
C ILE A 109 -4.49 5.95 -0.44
N ASN A 110 -5.31 5.03 -0.95
CA ASN A 110 -5.09 4.41 -2.25
C ASN A 110 -5.12 5.44 -3.39
N GLN A 111 -6.08 6.36 -3.37
CA GLN A 111 -6.16 7.42 -4.36
C GLN A 111 -4.92 8.33 -4.32
N SER A 112 -4.46 8.72 -3.12
CA SER A 112 -3.25 9.51 -2.96
C SER A 112 -2.00 8.79 -3.47
N ILE A 113 -1.88 7.48 -3.21
CA ILE A 113 -0.79 6.66 -3.75
C ILE A 113 -0.84 6.65 -5.28
N TRP A 114 -2.03 6.49 -5.87
CA TRP A 114 -2.22 6.54 -7.33
C TRP A 114 -1.78 7.88 -7.93
N GLU A 115 -2.16 8.99 -7.30
CA GLU A 115 -1.78 10.33 -7.75
C GLU A 115 -0.27 10.59 -7.66
N ILE A 116 0.38 10.02 -6.63
CA ILE A 116 1.83 10.13 -6.42
C ILE A 116 2.58 9.22 -7.40
N THR A 117 2.11 8.00 -7.60
CA THR A 117 2.76 7.01 -8.49
C THR A 117 2.88 7.52 -9.92
N GLY A 118 1.96 8.36 -10.40
CA GLY A 118 2.07 9.02 -11.70
C GLY A 118 3.10 10.16 -11.79
N LYS A 119 3.67 10.60 -10.66
CA LYS A 119 4.56 11.78 -10.59
C LYS A 119 5.97 11.46 -10.09
N TYR A 120 6.13 10.38 -9.34
CA TYR A 120 7.39 10.02 -8.68
C TYR A 120 7.68 8.55 -8.96
N PHE A 121 8.46 8.30 -10.02
CA PHE A 121 9.06 7.01 -10.25
C PHE A 121 10.45 7.00 -9.62
N ASP A 122 10.82 5.90 -9.02
CA ASP A 122 12.21 5.64 -8.64
C ASP A 122 12.93 5.19 -9.92
N PRO A 123 13.86 5.98 -10.45
CA PRO A 123 14.57 5.61 -11.66
C PRO A 123 15.52 4.46 -11.35
N GLU A 124 15.36 3.36 -12.06
CA GLU A 124 16.23 2.20 -11.95
C GLU A 124 16.89 1.95 -13.31
N GLU A 125 18.22 1.91 -13.29
CA GLU A 125 19.00 1.51 -14.45
C GLU A 125 19.09 -0.02 -14.46
N ASN A 126 18.50 -0.65 -15.50
CA ASN A 126 18.62 -2.08 -15.68
C ASN A 126 19.59 -2.37 -16.84
N VAL A 127 20.78 -2.84 -16.49
CA VAL A 127 21.87 -3.16 -17.44
C VAL A 127 21.83 -4.62 -17.92
N ASP A 128 20.92 -5.44 -17.39
CA ASP A 128 20.86 -6.86 -17.68
C ASP A 128 19.82 -7.22 -18.77
N LEU A 129 19.18 -6.21 -19.36
CA LEU A 129 18.26 -6.41 -20.46
C LEU A 129 19.02 -6.56 -21.76
N HIS A 130 19.10 -7.78 -22.27
CA HIS A 130 19.77 -8.10 -23.52
C HIS A 130 18.77 -8.57 -24.58
N THR A 131 18.94 -8.12 -25.81
CA THR A 131 18.21 -8.69 -26.95
C THR A 131 18.88 -9.99 -27.40
N ASP A 132 18.08 -11.02 -27.67
CA ASP A 132 18.57 -12.21 -28.34
C ASP A 132 18.80 -11.90 -29.84
N ARG A 133 19.87 -12.48 -30.41
CA ARG A 133 20.21 -12.34 -31.86
C ARG A 133 19.07 -12.72 -32.80
N ILE A 134 18.14 -13.54 -32.35
CA ILE A 134 17.06 -14.10 -33.16
C ILE A 134 15.76 -13.27 -32.98
N ASN A 135 15.58 -12.68 -31.82
CA ASN A 135 14.37 -11.92 -31.49
C ASN A 135 14.76 -10.47 -31.14
N ALA A 136 14.41 -9.53 -32.01
CA ALA A 136 14.50 -8.10 -31.71
C ALA A 136 13.50 -7.62 -30.65
N ARG A 137 12.91 -8.52 -29.88
CA ARG A 137 11.97 -8.20 -28.80
C ARG A 137 12.67 -8.34 -27.46
N LEU A 138 12.60 -7.26 -26.70
CA LEU A 138 13.02 -7.22 -25.32
C LEU A 138 11.79 -7.50 -24.45
N GLU A 139 11.87 -8.51 -23.57
CA GLU A 139 10.86 -8.71 -22.54
C GLU A 139 11.15 -7.75 -21.39
N ILE A 140 10.27 -6.79 -21.19
CA ILE A 140 10.37 -5.82 -20.11
C ILE A 140 9.80 -6.47 -18.85
N PRO A 141 10.55 -6.52 -17.73
CA PRO A 141 10.04 -6.98 -16.44
C PRO A 141 8.77 -6.26 -16.04
N SER A 142 7.83 -6.99 -15.43
CA SER A 142 6.51 -6.45 -15.04
C SER A 142 6.58 -5.35 -13.98
N GLU A 143 7.70 -5.21 -13.31
CA GLU A 143 7.98 -4.18 -12.31
C GLU A 143 8.28 -2.82 -12.95
N ILE A 144 8.67 -2.80 -14.24
CA ILE A 144 8.96 -1.55 -14.96
C ILE A 144 7.65 -0.93 -15.44
N ALA A 145 7.27 0.19 -14.83
CA ALA A 145 6.04 0.90 -15.16
C ALA A 145 6.15 1.72 -16.45
N MET A 146 7.35 2.25 -16.74
CA MET A 146 7.61 3.09 -17.92
C MET A 146 9.09 3.04 -18.29
N ILE A 147 9.36 3.00 -19.59
CA ILE A 147 10.72 3.16 -20.12
C ILE A 147 10.88 4.64 -20.48
N GLN A 148 11.88 5.30 -19.90
CA GLN A 148 12.20 6.70 -20.19
C GLN A 148 13.17 6.81 -21.36
N ASP A 149 14.21 5.99 -21.35
CA ASP A 149 15.24 6.04 -22.40
C ASP A 149 15.83 4.66 -22.67
N VAL A 150 16.28 4.46 -23.91
CA VAL A 150 16.94 3.22 -24.35
C VAL A 150 18.26 3.59 -24.96
N PHE A 151 19.34 3.17 -24.31
CA PHE A 151 20.69 3.40 -24.82
C PHE A 151 21.24 2.14 -25.48
N TYR A 152 21.76 2.31 -26.67
CA TYR A 152 22.44 1.27 -27.37
C TYR A 152 23.96 1.40 -27.18
N ARG A 153 24.58 0.36 -26.69
CA ARG A 153 26.04 0.32 -26.51
C ARG A 153 26.64 -0.78 -27.40
N ASN A 154 27.44 -0.36 -28.37
CA ASN A 154 28.20 -1.31 -29.20
C ASN A 154 29.40 -1.88 -28.41
N LYS A 155 29.56 -3.19 -28.41
CA LYS A 155 30.60 -3.92 -27.69
C LYS A 155 32.03 -3.58 -28.17
N PHE A 156 32.18 -3.06 -29.37
CA PHE A 156 33.49 -2.85 -30.02
C PHE A 156 33.98 -1.39 -30.02
N THR A 157 33.11 -0.44 -29.70
CA THR A 157 33.50 0.94 -29.60
C THR A 157 33.16 1.49 -28.23
N SER A 158 34.13 1.49 -27.34
CA SER A 158 33.97 1.80 -25.94
C SER A 158 33.55 3.25 -25.61
N LYS A 159 33.10 4.06 -26.57
CA LYS A 159 32.81 5.49 -26.32
C LYS A 159 31.79 6.18 -27.22
N GLU A 160 31.15 5.54 -28.18
CA GLU A 160 30.19 6.25 -29.03
C GLU A 160 28.76 5.70 -28.85
N LEU A 161 27.87 6.59 -28.43
CA LEU A 161 26.43 6.41 -28.55
C LEU A 161 26.09 6.47 -30.04
N LEU A 162 25.67 5.36 -30.63
CA LEU A 162 25.20 5.33 -32.00
C LEU A 162 23.74 5.79 -32.06
N SER A 163 23.42 6.63 -33.04
CA SER A 163 22.02 7.01 -33.28
C SER A 163 21.20 5.79 -33.74
N CYS A 164 19.89 5.83 -33.53
CA CYS A 164 18.96 4.74 -33.89
C CYS A 164 19.07 4.31 -35.36
N ASP A 165 19.57 5.18 -36.25
CA ASP A 165 19.73 4.89 -37.69
C ASP A 165 20.87 3.91 -38.01
N SER A 166 21.78 3.65 -37.06
CA SER A 166 22.88 2.70 -37.23
C SER A 166 22.58 1.28 -36.76
N VAL A 167 21.40 1.05 -36.18
CA VAL A 167 20.98 -0.25 -35.62
C VAL A 167 20.71 -1.31 -36.71
N PHE A 168 20.57 -0.91 -37.96
CA PHE A 168 20.23 -1.80 -39.08
C PHE A 168 21.42 -2.25 -39.93
N ASP A 169 22.64 -2.03 -39.51
CA ASP A 169 23.80 -2.59 -40.19
C ASP A 169 24.00 -4.06 -39.78
N GLU A 170 23.71 -4.97 -40.70
CA GLU A 170 23.66 -6.43 -40.48
C GLU A 170 25.02 -7.06 -40.09
N THR A 171 26.09 -6.28 -39.95
CA THR A 171 27.46 -6.78 -39.73
C THR A 171 27.96 -6.64 -38.29
N VAL A 172 27.16 -6.07 -37.35
CA VAL A 172 27.66 -5.74 -36.01
C VAL A 172 27.04 -6.68 -34.98
N ASP A 173 27.89 -7.44 -34.34
CA ASP A 173 27.59 -8.27 -33.16
C ASP A 173 27.37 -7.35 -31.96
N SER A 174 26.13 -7.04 -31.63
CA SER A 174 25.78 -5.99 -30.67
C SER A 174 24.94 -6.53 -29.52
N ASP A 175 25.43 -6.33 -28.30
CA ASP A 175 24.62 -6.48 -27.09
C ASP A 175 23.90 -5.16 -26.82
N PHE A 176 22.58 -5.19 -26.65
CA PHE A 176 21.78 -4.04 -26.23
C PHE A 176 21.74 -3.97 -24.73
N THR A 177 21.99 -2.80 -24.18
CA THR A 177 21.72 -2.52 -22.78
C THR A 177 20.65 -1.44 -22.70
N VAL A 178 19.57 -1.71 -22.00
CA VAL A 178 18.55 -0.70 -21.71
C VAL A 178 18.90 -0.06 -20.39
N SER A 179 19.16 1.25 -20.40
CA SER A 179 19.25 2.01 -19.18
C SER A 179 18.07 2.99 -19.10
N VAL A 180 17.49 3.13 -17.93
CA VAL A 180 16.42 4.08 -17.68
C VAL A 180 17.08 5.27 -16.98
N ASP A 181 17.30 6.36 -17.71
CA ASP A 181 17.88 7.57 -17.13
C ASP A 181 16.80 8.51 -16.64
N SER A 182 16.93 8.94 -15.40
CA SER A 182 15.93 9.76 -14.69
C SER A 182 16.15 11.27 -14.82
N GLU A 183 17.25 11.71 -15.45
CA GLU A 183 17.62 13.13 -15.40
C GLU A 183 16.74 14.04 -16.26
N ASP A 184 16.07 13.52 -17.28
CA ASP A 184 15.25 14.34 -18.19
C ASP A 184 13.84 14.67 -17.64
N TYR A 185 13.41 14.06 -16.56
CA TYR A 185 12.08 14.32 -15.98
C TYR A 185 12.00 15.64 -15.18
N LYS A 186 13.12 16.32 -14.97
CA LYS A 186 13.17 17.60 -14.23
C LYS A 186 12.97 18.85 -15.10
N ARG A 187 12.69 18.71 -16.39
CA ARG A 187 12.57 19.84 -17.34
C ARG A 187 11.28 19.86 -18.16
N GLY A 188 10.18 19.44 -17.57
CA GLY A 188 8.86 19.59 -18.16
C GLY A 188 7.97 20.46 -17.30
#